data_d8128aa66c1f0a6a014573ca9f18d452
#
_entry.id   d8128aa66c1f0a6a014573ca9f18d452
#
_cell.length_a   1.000
_cell.length_b   1.000
_cell.length_c   1.000
_cell.angle_alpha   90.00
_cell.angle_beta   90.00
_cell.angle_gamma   90.00
#
_symmetry.space_group_name_H-M   'P 1'
#
loop_
_entity.id
_entity.type
_entity.pdbx_description
1 polymer ?
#
loop_
_entity_poly.entity_id
_entity_poly.type
_entity_poly.pdbx_seq_one_letter_code
_entity_poly.pdbx_strand_id
1 'polypeptide(L)'
;HLLSRRQRQMCIRDRNIYMVAAALLIIWMLIETSAGIFASVYAIPVKPDIIFDLSLSLILLFVLPLVTSVFPFLRYNYSSPITSLRSVNAGGNSIVSRAVFLFIQYVITFSLIVVALFFVRQLYTMLNADLGYQAKNIISCQFLSFETQNRRYANDEEWQKERDLERHKVQVIKQKMDACPLFISWGYGEAPINLEPYVNVESNGEKHKMAIMYVNNNYMNMFGLKLKEGRTWNDKDQFAQYKMMINETARKLFRIKDINEASLQTESRLWWSVGTDESKNPAYQVVGVIEDFRTGHLSMGDASLAILYDEGENPTEPLMAKIAEGKRKEAIQFLKELHNEVMGEGEFNYSFVEDEVEKLYDDDKRTTHIYVTFAGLAICVSCLGLFGLSLYDIRQRYREIALRKVNGATGKQIALLLVRKYLYILGAAFAVAIPLVYYIINDYTKDFAVKAPIGAGIFVTGFILTLLISLGTLLWQVRKAVRINPALIMKNE
;
A
#
# COMPACT_ATOMS: atom_id res chain seq x y z
N HIS A 1 59.19 14.88 14.07
CA HIS A 1 58.01 14.19 14.64
C HIS A 1 56.70 14.95 14.44
N LEU A 2 56.64 16.26 14.48
CA LEU A 2 55.44 17.08 14.24
C LEU A 2 55.00 17.09 12.78
N LEU A 3 55.93 17.12 11.84
CA LEU A 3 55.65 17.06 10.39
C LEU A 3 55.05 15.71 9.97
N SER A 4 55.55 14.60 10.49
CA SER A 4 55.03 13.25 10.23
C SER A 4 53.61 13.07 10.77
N ARG A 5 53.23 13.73 11.85
CA ARG A 5 51.88 13.69 12.42
C ARG A 5 50.88 14.51 11.60
N ARG A 6 51.24 15.71 11.14
CA ARG A 6 50.40 16.52 10.23
C ARG A 6 50.18 15.81 8.90
N GLN A 7 51.20 15.18 8.35
CA GLN A 7 51.08 14.39 7.12
C GLN A 7 50.12 13.22 7.29
N ARG A 8 50.15 12.47 8.41
CA ARG A 8 49.19 11.36 8.65
C ARG A 8 47.74 11.84 8.81
N GLN A 9 47.52 12.99 9.44
CA GLN A 9 46.19 13.58 9.59
C GLN A 9 45.63 14.09 8.25
N MET A 10 46.46 14.70 7.41
CA MET A 10 46.09 15.09 6.05
C MET A 10 45.73 13.86 5.21
N CYS A 11 46.52 12.79 5.25
CA CYS A 11 46.21 11.53 4.56
C CYS A 11 44.90 10.89 4.98
N ILE A 12 44.49 10.98 6.26
CA ILE A 12 43.20 10.43 6.74
C ILE A 12 42.03 11.25 6.21
N ARG A 13 42.15 12.58 6.25
CA ARG A 13 41.11 13.48 5.75
C ARG A 13 40.92 13.32 4.25
N ASP A 14 42.02 13.34 3.50
CA ASP A 14 41.99 13.21 2.04
C ASP A 14 41.42 11.85 1.62
N ARG A 15 41.80 10.77 2.30
CA ARG A 15 41.22 9.45 2.07
C ARG A 15 39.70 9.41 2.32
N ASN A 16 39.23 10.07 3.37
CA ASN A 16 37.79 10.14 3.65
C ASN A 16 37.05 10.93 2.58
N ILE A 17 37.60 12.04 2.08
CA ILE A 17 37.05 12.83 0.98
C ILE A 17 36.93 11.97 -0.29
N TYR A 18 37.99 11.25 -0.67
CA TYR A 18 37.97 10.36 -1.83
C TYR A 18 36.96 9.24 -1.68
N MET A 19 36.81 8.67 -0.49
CA MET A 19 35.79 7.63 -0.24
C MET A 19 34.38 8.18 -0.35
N VAL A 20 34.08 9.36 0.18
CA VAL A 20 32.79 10.02 0.07
C VAL A 20 32.50 10.42 -1.38
N ALA A 21 33.48 10.97 -2.10
CA ALA A 21 33.33 11.31 -3.51
C ALA A 21 33.04 10.08 -4.37
N ALA A 22 33.76 8.98 -4.16
CA ALA A 22 33.49 7.72 -4.85
C ALA A 22 32.09 7.15 -4.52
N ALA A 23 31.66 7.22 -3.26
CA ALA A 23 30.32 6.82 -2.85
C ALA A 23 29.23 7.66 -3.51
N LEU A 24 29.41 8.99 -3.58
CA LEU A 24 28.47 9.90 -4.24
C LEU A 24 28.37 9.61 -5.74
N LEU A 25 29.49 9.34 -6.42
CA LEU A 25 29.48 8.93 -7.84
C LEU A 25 28.71 7.63 -8.07
N ILE A 26 28.90 6.64 -7.18
CA ILE A 26 28.16 5.38 -7.25
C ILE A 26 26.66 5.63 -7.01
N ILE A 27 26.31 6.46 -6.04
CA ILE A 27 24.91 6.82 -5.75
C ILE A 27 24.29 7.51 -6.98
N TRP A 28 24.96 8.47 -7.57
CA TRP A 28 24.52 9.16 -8.79
C TRP A 28 24.27 8.18 -9.94
N MET A 29 25.23 7.28 -10.18
CA MET A 29 25.08 6.23 -11.19
C MET A 29 23.88 5.31 -10.90
N LEU A 30 23.67 4.94 -9.63
CA LEU A 30 22.51 4.12 -9.22
C LEU A 30 21.20 4.86 -9.39
N ILE A 31 21.11 6.14 -9.03
CA ILE A 31 19.91 6.96 -9.22
C ILE A 31 19.57 7.04 -10.71
N GLU A 32 20.53 7.38 -11.55
CA GLU A 32 20.31 7.53 -12.99
C GLU A 32 19.87 6.20 -13.64
N THR A 33 20.51 5.08 -13.30
CA THR A 33 20.16 3.78 -13.85
C THR A 33 18.83 3.22 -13.31
N SER A 34 18.45 3.59 -12.09
CA SER A 34 17.20 3.12 -11.46
C SER A 34 16.01 4.06 -11.66
N ALA A 35 16.22 5.31 -12.10
CA ALA A 35 15.16 6.31 -12.25
C ALA A 35 14.01 5.83 -13.14
N GLY A 36 14.31 5.16 -14.25
CA GLY A 36 13.30 4.59 -15.15
C GLY A 36 12.50 3.46 -14.49
N ILE A 37 13.15 2.62 -13.71
CA ILE A 37 12.50 1.53 -12.96
C ILE A 37 11.62 2.10 -11.86
N PHE A 38 12.12 3.11 -11.13
CA PHE A 38 11.33 3.79 -10.11
C PHE A 38 10.10 4.49 -10.69
N ALA A 39 10.23 5.18 -11.81
CA ALA A 39 9.10 5.83 -12.48
C ALA A 39 8.05 4.82 -12.95
N SER A 40 8.44 3.68 -13.48
CA SER A 40 7.52 2.65 -13.97
C SER A 40 6.86 1.84 -12.85
N VAL A 41 7.62 1.48 -11.80
CA VAL A 41 7.12 0.62 -10.71
C VAL A 41 6.34 1.42 -9.68
N TYR A 42 6.79 2.64 -9.36
CA TYR A 42 6.18 3.44 -8.30
C TYR A 42 5.27 4.55 -8.83
N ALA A 43 5.20 4.74 -10.16
CA ALA A 43 4.48 5.82 -10.83
C ALA A 43 4.77 7.22 -10.23
N ILE A 44 5.96 7.39 -9.63
CA ILE A 44 6.44 8.66 -9.11
C ILE A 44 7.24 9.31 -10.23
N PRO A 45 6.79 10.45 -10.77
CA PRO A 45 7.59 11.18 -11.76
C PRO A 45 8.86 11.70 -11.07
N VAL A 46 9.95 10.94 -11.17
CA VAL A 46 11.25 11.39 -10.71
C VAL A 46 11.72 12.48 -11.67
N LYS A 47 11.42 13.73 -11.34
CA LYS A 47 12.04 14.87 -12.03
C LYS A 47 13.38 15.12 -11.36
N PRO A 48 14.53 14.87 -12.03
CA PRO A 48 15.82 15.15 -11.45
C PRO A 48 15.96 16.68 -11.28
N ASP A 49 16.01 17.13 -10.05
CA ASP A 49 16.39 18.51 -9.73
C ASP A 49 17.90 18.56 -9.56
N ILE A 50 18.61 18.76 -10.69
CA ILE A 50 20.07 18.76 -10.76
C ILE A 50 20.69 19.76 -9.76
N ILE A 51 20.03 20.89 -9.51
CA ILE A 51 20.53 21.93 -8.59
C ILE A 51 20.45 21.41 -7.15
N PHE A 52 19.33 20.81 -6.78
CA PHE A 52 19.14 20.21 -5.46
C PHE A 52 20.12 19.05 -5.24
N ASP A 53 20.22 18.13 -6.19
CA ASP A 53 21.08 16.95 -6.10
C ASP A 53 22.55 17.31 -6.02
N LEU A 54 22.99 18.32 -6.80
CA LEU A 54 24.36 18.83 -6.76
C LEU A 54 24.65 19.55 -5.43
N SER A 55 23.72 20.38 -4.94
CA SER A 55 23.87 21.09 -3.67
C SER A 55 23.95 20.13 -2.49
N LEU A 56 23.07 19.12 -2.45
CA LEU A 56 23.08 18.07 -1.44
C LEU A 56 24.37 17.26 -1.49
N SER A 57 24.83 16.89 -2.68
CA SER A 57 26.10 16.16 -2.87
C SER A 57 27.29 16.96 -2.40
N LEU A 58 27.36 18.26 -2.67
CA LEU A 58 28.39 19.15 -2.16
C LEU A 58 28.36 19.26 -0.63
N ILE A 59 27.18 19.44 -0.03
CA ILE A 59 27.02 19.48 1.42
C ILE A 59 27.56 18.18 2.04
N LEU A 60 27.14 17.02 1.53
CA LEU A 60 27.59 15.72 2.02
C LEU A 60 29.09 15.52 1.85
N LEU A 61 29.68 15.97 0.74
CA LEU A 61 31.12 15.87 0.47
C LEU A 61 31.97 16.63 1.50
N PHE A 62 31.47 17.73 2.05
CA PHE A 62 32.17 18.51 3.07
C PHE A 62 31.79 18.12 4.50
N VAL A 63 30.51 17.91 4.78
CA VAL A 63 30.01 17.64 6.14
C VAL A 63 30.44 16.25 6.63
N LEU A 64 30.33 15.21 5.81
CA LEU A 64 30.68 13.85 6.24
C LEU A 64 32.14 13.68 6.59
N PRO A 65 33.14 14.14 5.78
CA PRO A 65 34.55 14.09 6.16
C PRO A 65 34.88 14.97 7.37
N LEU A 66 34.18 16.11 7.51
CA LEU A 66 34.35 16.99 8.67
C LEU A 66 33.92 16.31 9.96
N VAL A 67 32.72 15.76 10.00
CA VAL A 67 32.16 15.03 11.17
C VAL A 67 33.04 13.83 11.52
N THR A 68 33.44 13.03 10.53
CA THR A 68 34.25 11.84 10.75
C THR A 68 35.69 12.18 11.20
N SER A 69 36.21 13.39 10.87
CA SER A 69 37.53 13.86 11.26
C SER A 69 37.52 14.56 12.61
N VAL A 70 36.47 15.30 12.95
CA VAL A 70 36.38 16.07 14.21
C VAL A 70 36.34 15.15 15.42
N PHE A 71 35.66 14.05 15.37
CA PHE A 71 35.56 13.12 16.51
C PHE A 71 36.91 12.53 16.93
N PRO A 72 37.77 11.97 16.06
CA PRO A 72 39.11 11.55 16.38
C PRO A 72 40.02 12.72 16.83
N PHE A 73 39.84 13.92 16.22
CA PHE A 73 40.62 15.10 16.56
C PHE A 73 40.34 15.60 17.98
N LEU A 74 39.07 15.74 18.37
CA LEU A 74 38.67 16.14 19.71
C LEU A 74 39.17 15.12 20.74
N ARG A 75 39.00 13.85 20.48
CA ARG A 75 39.41 12.77 21.38
C ARG A 75 40.93 12.76 21.57
N TYR A 76 41.67 13.07 20.52
CA TYR A 76 43.14 13.14 20.59
C TYR A 76 43.65 14.37 21.36
N ASN A 77 43.05 15.54 21.17
CA ASN A 77 43.43 16.76 21.86
C ASN A 77 43.12 16.74 23.38
N TYR A 78 42.07 16.04 23.78
CA TYR A 78 41.66 15.93 25.20
C TYR A 78 42.32 14.75 25.93
N SER A 79 43.02 13.84 25.24
CA SER A 79 43.75 12.74 25.90
C SER A 79 45.14 13.19 26.35
N SER A 80 45.42 13.03 27.66
CA SER A 80 46.76 13.35 28.18
C SER A 80 47.84 12.43 27.56
N PRO A 81 49.04 12.90 27.30
CA PRO A 81 50.14 12.08 26.74
C PRO A 81 50.43 10.82 27.57
N ILE A 82 50.27 10.89 28.89
CA ILE A 82 50.52 9.78 29.82
C ILE A 82 49.47 8.68 29.69
N THR A 83 48.18 9.04 29.48
CA THR A 83 47.12 8.06 29.21
C THR A 83 47.26 7.40 27.86
N SER A 84 47.79 8.08 26.85
CA SER A 84 48.06 7.49 25.52
C SER A 84 49.23 6.49 25.52
N LEU A 85 50.22 6.64 26.39
CA LEU A 85 51.29 5.68 26.57
C LEU A 85 50.86 4.44 27.40
N ARG A 86 50.00 4.63 28.40
CA ARG A 86 49.39 3.54 29.16
C ARG A 86 48.29 2.80 28.40
N SER A 87 47.67 3.41 27.39
CA SER A 87 46.51 2.91 26.68
C SER A 87 46.82 1.93 25.54
N VAL A 88 48.02 1.39 25.45
CA VAL A 88 48.27 0.24 24.56
C VAL A 88 47.30 -0.93 24.83
N ASN A 89 46.70 -0.96 26.03
CA ASN A 89 45.67 -1.90 26.42
C ASN A 89 44.23 -1.34 26.49
N ALA A 90 43.97 -0.07 26.16
CA ALA A 90 42.66 0.56 26.30
C ALA A 90 41.80 0.39 25.03
N GLY A 91 41.59 -0.85 24.61
CA GLY A 91 40.65 -1.20 23.53
C GLY A 91 39.16 -1.01 23.88
N GLY A 92 38.83 -0.69 25.16
CA GLY A 92 37.47 -0.69 25.68
C GLY A 92 36.48 0.25 24.97
N ASN A 93 36.86 1.51 24.75
CA ASN A 93 35.96 2.51 24.17
C ASN A 93 35.66 2.28 22.68
N SER A 94 36.59 1.69 21.92
CA SER A 94 36.33 1.34 20.52
C SER A 94 35.39 0.13 20.34
N ILE A 95 35.32 -0.73 21.36
CA ILE A 95 34.43 -1.88 21.40
C ILE A 95 32.98 -1.41 21.63
N VAL A 96 32.78 -0.47 22.55
CA VAL A 96 31.45 0.08 22.88
C VAL A 96 30.86 0.83 21.68
N SER A 97 31.63 1.71 21.04
CA SER A 97 31.14 2.49 19.88
C SER A 97 30.71 1.59 18.71
N ARG A 98 31.42 0.49 18.47
CA ARG A 98 31.05 -0.50 17.44
C ARG A 98 29.82 -1.28 17.81
N ALA A 99 29.65 -1.65 19.09
CA ALA A 99 28.46 -2.32 19.57
C ALA A 99 27.21 -1.43 19.45
N VAL A 100 27.34 -0.13 19.78
CA VAL A 100 26.26 0.86 19.63
C VAL A 100 25.88 1.04 18.15
N PHE A 101 26.86 1.14 17.26
CA PHE A 101 26.59 1.23 15.82
C PHE A 101 25.81 0.02 15.31
N LEU A 102 26.26 -1.20 15.65
CA LEU A 102 25.56 -2.43 15.28
C LEU A 102 24.15 -2.52 15.90
N PHE A 103 24.02 -2.08 17.14
CA PHE A 103 22.72 -2.05 17.83
C PHE A 103 21.73 -1.16 17.07
N ILE A 104 22.10 0.08 16.76
CA ILE A 104 21.26 1.01 15.99
C ILE A 104 20.94 0.43 14.63
N GLN A 105 21.93 -0.13 13.94
CA GLN A 105 21.75 -0.75 12.63
C GLN A 105 20.77 -1.92 12.69
N TYR A 106 20.85 -2.79 13.69
CA TYR A 106 19.88 -3.88 13.87
C TYR A 106 18.47 -3.38 14.21
N VAL A 107 18.35 -2.32 15.03
CA VAL A 107 17.05 -1.70 15.33
C VAL A 107 16.40 -1.21 14.04
N ILE A 108 17.12 -0.46 13.22
CA ILE A 108 16.61 0.08 11.95
C ILE A 108 16.24 -1.06 11.00
N THR A 109 17.14 -2.01 10.77
CA THR A 109 16.92 -3.11 9.83
C THR A 109 15.74 -3.97 10.23
N PHE A 110 15.66 -4.35 11.51
CA PHE A 110 14.54 -5.13 12.02
C PHE A 110 13.23 -4.36 11.89
N SER A 111 13.23 -3.06 12.25
CA SER A 111 12.02 -2.22 12.13
C SER A 111 11.52 -2.17 10.69
N LEU A 112 12.40 -1.94 9.73
CA LEU A 112 12.03 -1.89 8.31
C LEU A 112 11.52 -3.24 7.79
N ILE A 113 12.13 -4.35 8.21
CA ILE A 113 11.68 -5.71 7.84
C ILE A 113 10.26 -5.96 8.38
N VAL A 114 10.01 -5.65 9.66
CA VAL A 114 8.70 -5.91 10.28
C VAL A 114 7.63 -5.01 9.67
N VAL A 115 7.94 -3.74 9.44
CA VAL A 115 7.02 -2.80 8.76
C VAL A 115 6.71 -3.29 7.35
N ALA A 116 7.70 -3.71 6.56
CA ALA A 116 7.47 -4.25 5.22
C ALA A 116 6.60 -5.52 5.25
N LEU A 117 6.86 -6.45 6.16
CA LEU A 117 6.03 -7.65 6.36
C LEU A 117 4.58 -7.29 6.75
N PHE A 118 4.42 -6.26 7.58
CA PHE A 118 3.09 -5.75 7.92
C PHE A 118 2.35 -5.21 6.70
N PHE A 119 2.99 -4.35 5.90
CA PHE A 119 2.35 -3.79 4.70
C PHE A 119 1.98 -4.86 3.68
N VAL A 120 2.84 -5.85 3.46
CA VAL A 120 2.52 -7.01 2.60
C VAL A 120 1.29 -7.76 3.12
N ARG A 121 1.21 -7.98 4.44
CA ARG A 121 0.08 -8.65 5.05
C ARG A 121 -1.19 -7.80 5.01
N GLN A 122 -1.09 -6.49 5.25
CA GLN A 122 -2.21 -5.56 5.18
C GLN A 122 -2.78 -5.52 3.77
N LEU A 123 -1.93 -5.37 2.74
CA LEU A 123 -2.34 -5.40 1.34
C LEU A 123 -3.03 -6.72 0.98
N TYR A 124 -2.45 -7.85 1.40
CA TYR A 124 -3.09 -9.16 1.19
C TYR A 124 -4.47 -9.25 1.85
N THR A 125 -4.62 -8.72 3.06
CA THR A 125 -5.91 -8.68 3.77
C THR A 125 -6.93 -7.81 3.04
N MET A 126 -6.50 -6.65 2.51
CA MET A 126 -7.35 -5.74 1.75
C MET A 126 -7.82 -6.35 0.42
N LEU A 127 -6.92 -6.94 -0.34
CA LEU A 127 -7.23 -7.55 -1.64
C LEU A 127 -8.10 -8.82 -1.53
N ASN A 128 -8.10 -9.49 -0.39
CA ASN A 128 -8.88 -10.70 -0.14
C ASN A 128 -10.05 -10.48 0.84
N ALA A 129 -10.36 -9.24 1.19
CA ALA A 129 -11.48 -8.94 2.05
C ALA A 129 -12.80 -9.23 1.32
N ASP A 130 -13.80 -9.72 2.06
CA ASP A 130 -15.15 -9.84 1.52
C ASP A 130 -15.72 -8.45 1.27
N LEU A 131 -16.10 -8.21 0.02
CA LEU A 131 -16.70 -6.95 -0.40
C LEU A 131 -18.19 -6.86 0.00
N GLY A 132 -18.83 -7.98 0.36
CA GLY A 132 -20.27 -8.05 0.56
C GLY A 132 -21.08 -8.06 -0.74
N TYR A 133 -20.40 -8.04 -1.89
CA TYR A 133 -21.02 -8.19 -3.22
C TYR A 133 -20.07 -8.95 -4.18
N GLN A 134 -20.65 -9.41 -5.29
CA GLN A 134 -19.91 -10.14 -6.33
C GLN A 134 -19.38 -9.15 -7.37
N ALA A 135 -18.07 -8.96 -7.44
CA ALA A 135 -17.42 -8.12 -8.47
C ALA A 135 -16.94 -8.94 -9.68
N LYS A 136 -16.76 -10.25 -9.52
CA LYS A 136 -16.11 -11.13 -10.49
C LYS A 136 -16.93 -11.35 -11.74
N ASN A 137 -16.29 -11.23 -12.91
CA ASN A 137 -16.89 -11.43 -14.23
C ASN A 137 -18.00 -10.45 -14.56
N ILE A 138 -18.03 -9.27 -13.95
CA ILE A 138 -18.96 -8.19 -14.32
C ILE A 138 -18.19 -7.18 -15.16
N ILE A 139 -18.63 -6.98 -16.40
CA ILE A 139 -18.12 -5.96 -17.31
C ILE A 139 -18.98 -4.70 -17.22
N SER A 140 -18.34 -3.55 -17.22
CA SER A 140 -18.95 -2.23 -17.35
C SER A 140 -18.52 -1.62 -18.68
N CYS A 141 -19.45 -1.17 -19.48
CA CYS A 141 -19.14 -0.50 -20.75
C CYS A 141 -20.15 0.62 -21.04
N GLN A 142 -19.68 1.69 -21.64
CA GLN A 142 -20.52 2.84 -21.95
C GLN A 142 -20.90 2.86 -23.42
N PHE A 143 -22.22 2.85 -23.67
CA PHE A 143 -22.77 2.94 -25.02
C PHE A 143 -23.14 4.39 -25.38
N LEU A 144 -23.79 5.11 -24.47
CA LEU A 144 -24.19 6.49 -24.69
C LEU A 144 -23.48 7.41 -23.68
N SER A 145 -23.04 8.58 -24.09
CA SER A 145 -22.37 9.55 -23.21
C SER A 145 -23.30 10.71 -22.88
N PHE A 146 -23.06 11.35 -21.69
CA PHE A 146 -23.77 12.57 -21.27
C PHE A 146 -23.58 13.76 -22.23
N GLU A 147 -22.61 13.74 -23.14
CA GLU A 147 -22.39 14.82 -24.10
C GLU A 147 -23.58 15.02 -25.03
N THR A 148 -24.35 13.95 -25.31
CA THR A 148 -25.59 14.04 -26.10
C THR A 148 -26.71 14.78 -25.37
N GLN A 149 -26.75 14.75 -24.05
CA GLN A 149 -27.80 15.41 -23.24
C GLN A 149 -27.64 16.94 -23.16
N ASN A 150 -26.46 17.46 -23.33
CA ASN A 150 -26.17 18.91 -23.26
C ASN A 150 -26.28 19.63 -24.61
N ARG A 151 -26.71 18.93 -25.67
CA ARG A 151 -26.95 19.58 -26.97
C ARG A 151 -28.14 20.53 -26.86
N ARG A 152 -27.90 21.77 -27.29
CA ARG A 152 -29.00 22.72 -27.49
C ARG A 152 -29.69 22.38 -28.81
N TYR A 153 -30.92 21.95 -28.75
CA TYR A 153 -31.74 21.67 -29.93
C TYR A 153 -32.33 22.94 -30.46
N ALA A 154 -32.41 23.07 -31.78
CA ALA A 154 -32.94 24.27 -32.42
C ALA A 154 -34.47 24.36 -32.30
N ASN A 155 -35.16 23.23 -32.19
CA ASN A 155 -36.60 23.14 -32.06
C ASN A 155 -37.05 21.80 -31.40
N ASP A 156 -38.30 21.71 -31.01
CA ASP A 156 -38.89 20.52 -30.35
C ASP A 156 -38.92 19.31 -31.29
N GLU A 157 -39.01 19.50 -32.62
CA GLU A 157 -39.02 18.39 -33.58
C GLU A 157 -37.65 17.69 -33.67
N GLU A 158 -36.59 18.43 -33.61
CA GLU A 158 -35.22 17.90 -33.61
C GLU A 158 -34.96 17.13 -32.33
N TRP A 159 -35.37 17.67 -31.18
CA TRP A 159 -35.30 17.00 -29.87
C TRP A 159 -36.10 15.68 -29.88
N GLN A 160 -37.32 15.67 -30.42
CA GLN A 160 -38.15 14.44 -30.48
C GLN A 160 -37.51 13.37 -31.37
N LYS A 161 -36.97 13.75 -32.55
CA LYS A 161 -36.28 12.82 -33.45
C LYS A 161 -35.07 12.16 -32.79
N GLU A 162 -34.27 12.92 -32.04
CA GLU A 162 -33.10 12.39 -31.36
C GLU A 162 -33.51 11.45 -30.22
N ARG A 163 -34.52 11.81 -29.46
CA ARG A 163 -35.12 10.94 -28.44
C ARG A 163 -35.67 9.62 -28.98
N ASP A 164 -36.30 9.67 -30.12
CA ASP A 164 -36.84 8.46 -30.76
C ASP A 164 -35.72 7.57 -31.29
N LEU A 165 -34.62 8.18 -31.77
CA LEU A 165 -33.43 7.47 -32.20
C LEU A 165 -32.73 6.80 -30.96
N GLU A 166 -32.61 7.52 -29.85
CA GLU A 166 -32.06 6.97 -28.60
C GLU A 166 -32.91 5.80 -28.10
N ARG A 167 -34.22 5.93 -28.07
CA ARG A 167 -35.14 4.84 -27.70
C ARG A 167 -34.96 3.62 -28.59
N HIS A 168 -34.82 3.84 -29.91
CA HIS A 168 -34.59 2.75 -30.83
C HIS A 168 -33.24 2.05 -30.53
N LYS A 169 -32.16 2.79 -30.27
CA LYS A 169 -30.87 2.24 -29.89
C LYS A 169 -30.97 1.39 -28.62
N VAL A 170 -31.64 1.89 -27.59
CA VAL A 170 -31.87 1.15 -26.33
C VAL A 170 -32.63 -0.14 -26.56
N GLN A 171 -33.70 -0.12 -27.42
CA GLN A 171 -34.44 -1.30 -27.76
C GLN A 171 -33.60 -2.36 -28.49
N VAL A 172 -32.74 -1.95 -29.41
CA VAL A 172 -31.80 -2.85 -30.11
C VAL A 172 -30.83 -3.49 -29.12
N ILE A 173 -30.24 -2.68 -28.23
CA ILE A 173 -29.34 -3.18 -27.18
C ILE A 173 -30.06 -4.19 -26.31
N LYS A 174 -31.26 -3.86 -25.79
CA LYS A 174 -32.05 -4.74 -24.92
C LYS A 174 -32.36 -6.07 -25.61
N GLN A 175 -32.88 -6.02 -26.85
CA GLN A 175 -33.20 -7.22 -27.59
C GLN A 175 -32.00 -8.13 -27.82
N LYS A 176 -30.83 -7.57 -28.15
CA LYS A 176 -29.64 -8.36 -28.39
C LYS A 176 -29.00 -8.89 -27.11
N MET A 177 -29.02 -8.10 -26.05
CA MET A 177 -28.51 -8.54 -24.74
C MET A 177 -29.38 -9.66 -24.16
N ASP A 178 -30.72 -9.54 -24.25
CA ASP A 178 -31.64 -10.57 -23.76
C ASP A 178 -31.53 -11.89 -24.55
N ALA A 179 -31.24 -11.80 -25.85
CA ALA A 179 -31.08 -12.98 -26.72
C ALA A 179 -29.69 -13.64 -26.58
N CYS A 180 -28.71 -13.00 -25.92
CA CYS A 180 -27.32 -13.45 -25.88
C CYS A 180 -27.05 -14.37 -24.67
N PRO A 181 -26.72 -15.66 -24.86
CA PRO A 181 -26.47 -16.58 -23.77
C PRO A 181 -25.11 -16.40 -23.09
N LEU A 182 -24.30 -15.45 -23.54
CA LEU A 182 -23.00 -15.13 -22.95
C LEU A 182 -23.14 -14.40 -21.61
N PHE A 183 -24.30 -13.80 -21.35
CA PHE A 183 -24.59 -13.02 -20.15
C PHE A 183 -25.60 -13.73 -19.25
N ILE A 184 -25.31 -13.79 -17.95
CA ILE A 184 -26.21 -14.35 -16.94
C ILE A 184 -27.28 -13.32 -16.58
N SER A 185 -26.88 -12.06 -16.47
CA SER A 185 -27.74 -10.91 -16.19
C SER A 185 -27.07 -9.64 -16.67
N TRP A 186 -27.85 -8.63 -16.97
CA TRP A 186 -27.37 -7.32 -17.39
C TRP A 186 -28.32 -6.21 -16.97
N GLY A 187 -27.85 -4.97 -16.99
CA GLY A 187 -28.63 -3.77 -16.67
C GLY A 187 -27.78 -2.52 -16.81
N TYR A 188 -28.38 -1.37 -16.65
CA TYR A 188 -27.69 -0.09 -16.57
C TYR A 188 -27.44 0.27 -15.10
N GLY A 189 -26.36 0.99 -14.82
CA GLY A 189 -26.01 1.44 -13.50
C GLY A 189 -24.51 1.57 -13.32
N GLU A 190 -24.08 2.17 -12.22
CA GLU A 190 -22.67 2.29 -11.85
C GLU A 190 -22.26 1.13 -10.93
N ALA A 191 -20.97 0.78 -10.95
CA ALA A 191 -20.44 -0.19 -10.02
C ALA A 191 -20.57 0.34 -8.57
N PRO A 192 -20.79 -0.54 -7.57
CA PRO A 192 -20.96 -0.15 -6.17
C PRO A 192 -19.62 0.25 -5.52
N ILE A 193 -18.84 1.11 -6.19
CA ILE A 193 -17.48 1.51 -5.85
C ILE A 193 -17.43 3.03 -5.74
N ASN A 194 -16.61 3.54 -4.80
CA ASN A 194 -16.43 4.98 -4.58
C ASN A 194 -17.72 5.76 -4.29
N LEU A 195 -18.65 5.11 -3.61
CA LEU A 195 -19.90 5.76 -3.20
C LEU A 195 -19.64 6.65 -1.97
N GLU A 196 -19.62 7.94 -2.19
CA GLU A 196 -19.46 8.92 -1.11
C GLU A 196 -20.83 9.47 -0.67
N PRO A 197 -21.05 9.66 0.65
CA PRO A 197 -22.24 10.31 1.15
C PRO A 197 -22.32 11.79 0.73
N TYR A 198 -23.23 12.14 -0.16
CA TYR A 198 -23.34 13.50 -0.72
C TYR A 198 -24.71 14.14 -0.50
N VAL A 199 -25.79 13.37 -0.29
CA VAL A 199 -27.16 13.86 -0.10
C VAL A 199 -27.45 14.00 1.38
N ASN A 200 -27.94 15.19 1.78
CA ASN A 200 -28.45 15.41 3.12
C ASN A 200 -29.82 14.79 3.25
N VAL A 201 -29.98 13.90 4.21
CA VAL A 201 -31.23 13.20 4.52
C VAL A 201 -31.60 13.47 5.96
N GLU A 202 -32.88 13.73 6.19
CA GLU A 202 -33.45 13.97 7.50
C GLU A 202 -34.45 12.86 7.88
N SER A 203 -34.35 12.39 9.13
CA SER A 203 -35.33 11.51 9.74
C SER A 203 -35.40 11.79 11.22
N ASN A 204 -36.62 11.96 11.77
CA ASN A 204 -36.84 12.20 13.19
C ASN A 204 -36.04 13.38 13.78
N GLY A 205 -35.78 14.42 12.97
CA GLY A 205 -34.99 15.60 13.38
C GLY A 205 -33.48 15.40 13.35
N GLU A 206 -32.97 14.23 12.97
CA GLU A 206 -31.55 13.97 12.73
C GLU A 206 -31.23 14.11 11.25
N LYS A 207 -30.14 14.86 10.95
CA LYS A 207 -29.66 15.10 9.59
C LYS A 207 -28.30 14.47 9.39
N HIS A 208 -28.21 13.61 8.39
CA HIS A 208 -26.95 12.97 8.02
C HIS A 208 -26.80 12.90 6.49
N LYS A 209 -25.56 12.78 6.02
CA LYS A 209 -25.29 12.54 4.61
C LYS A 209 -25.39 11.07 4.31
N MET A 210 -25.97 10.76 3.15
CA MET A 210 -26.06 9.40 2.60
C MET A 210 -25.55 9.37 1.17
N ALA A 211 -24.95 8.25 0.79
CA ALA A 211 -24.74 7.90 -0.61
C ALA A 211 -26.05 7.37 -1.19
N ILE A 212 -26.28 7.60 -2.46
CA ILE A 212 -27.48 7.13 -3.14
C ILE A 212 -27.08 6.32 -4.38
N MET A 213 -27.69 5.15 -4.52
CA MET A 213 -27.61 4.32 -5.72
C MET A 213 -28.99 4.19 -6.35
N TYR A 214 -29.01 4.18 -7.68
CA TYR A 214 -30.20 3.88 -8.47
C TYR A 214 -30.01 2.50 -9.10
N VAL A 215 -30.89 1.55 -8.74
CA VAL A 215 -30.76 0.16 -9.20
C VAL A 215 -32.13 -0.49 -9.37
N ASN A 216 -32.16 -1.57 -10.14
CA ASN A 216 -33.32 -2.47 -10.24
C ASN A 216 -33.03 -3.83 -9.61
N ASN A 217 -34.02 -4.70 -9.64
CA ASN A 217 -33.89 -6.05 -9.09
C ASN A 217 -32.83 -6.89 -9.84
N ASN A 218 -32.62 -6.67 -11.14
CA ASN A 218 -31.59 -7.37 -11.91
C ASN A 218 -30.20 -6.99 -11.45
N TYR A 219 -29.98 -5.72 -11.15
CA TYR A 219 -28.71 -5.24 -10.59
C TYR A 219 -28.42 -5.89 -9.23
N MET A 220 -29.42 -5.92 -8.34
CA MET A 220 -29.25 -6.56 -7.02
C MET A 220 -28.86 -8.03 -7.16
N ASN A 221 -29.50 -8.75 -8.07
CA ASN A 221 -29.20 -10.17 -8.34
C ASN A 221 -27.80 -10.33 -8.97
N MET A 222 -27.42 -9.43 -9.89
CA MET A 222 -26.12 -9.46 -10.58
C MET A 222 -24.95 -9.32 -9.60
N PHE A 223 -25.07 -8.35 -8.69
CA PHE A 223 -24.06 -8.13 -7.64
C PHE A 223 -24.25 -9.02 -6.41
N GLY A 224 -25.35 -9.74 -6.30
CA GLY A 224 -25.65 -10.61 -5.17
C GLY A 224 -25.83 -9.84 -3.86
N LEU A 225 -26.41 -8.64 -3.94
CA LEU A 225 -26.70 -7.83 -2.75
C LEU A 225 -27.78 -8.52 -1.91
N LYS A 226 -27.53 -8.69 -0.62
CA LYS A 226 -28.38 -9.47 0.27
C LYS A 226 -29.34 -8.59 1.04
N LEU A 227 -30.63 -8.93 0.95
CA LEU A 227 -31.65 -8.34 1.79
C LEU A 227 -31.59 -8.98 3.19
N LYS A 228 -31.55 -8.15 4.23
CA LYS A 228 -31.54 -8.59 5.63
C LYS A 228 -32.93 -8.55 6.26
N GLU A 229 -33.70 -7.53 5.96
CA GLU A 229 -35.05 -7.31 6.52
C GLU A 229 -35.92 -6.59 5.51
N GLY A 230 -37.23 -6.82 5.57
CA GLY A 230 -38.19 -6.22 4.66
C GLY A 230 -38.29 -6.95 3.32
N ARG A 231 -38.41 -6.20 2.24
CA ARG A 231 -38.57 -6.73 0.87
C ARG A 231 -37.88 -5.87 -0.17
N THR A 232 -37.67 -6.41 -1.34
CA THR A 232 -37.29 -5.67 -2.54
C THR A 232 -38.54 -5.02 -3.19
N TRP A 233 -38.31 -4.21 -4.22
CA TRP A 233 -39.41 -3.71 -5.05
C TRP A 233 -40.11 -4.85 -5.80
N ASN A 234 -41.40 -4.70 -6.04
CA ASN A 234 -42.16 -5.65 -6.88
C ASN A 234 -42.98 -4.86 -7.91
N ASP A 235 -43.41 -5.55 -8.98
CA ASP A 235 -44.13 -4.97 -10.13
C ASP A 235 -45.47 -4.32 -9.75
N LYS A 236 -45.99 -4.59 -8.54
CA LYS A 236 -47.22 -4.00 -8.01
C LYS A 236 -46.97 -2.75 -7.16
N ASP A 237 -45.73 -2.35 -6.99
CA ASP A 237 -45.40 -1.15 -6.23
C ASP A 237 -45.79 0.09 -7.04
N GLN A 238 -46.99 0.64 -6.75
CA GLN A 238 -47.32 1.97 -7.23
C GLN A 238 -46.36 2.97 -6.59
N PHE A 239 -45.81 3.86 -7.41
CA PHE A 239 -44.82 4.87 -6.94
C PHE A 239 -43.54 4.25 -6.34
N ALA A 240 -42.99 3.23 -7.00
CA ALA A 240 -41.70 2.63 -6.58
C ALA A 240 -40.59 3.65 -6.41
N GLN A 241 -40.63 4.78 -7.13
CA GLN A 241 -39.72 5.91 -7.01
C GLN A 241 -39.70 6.60 -5.63
N TYR A 242 -40.75 6.39 -4.80
CA TYR A 242 -40.76 6.90 -3.41
C TYR A 242 -40.44 5.83 -2.37
N LYS A 243 -39.96 4.68 -2.81
CA LYS A 243 -39.57 3.58 -1.94
C LYS A 243 -38.07 3.38 -2.04
N MET A 244 -37.44 3.32 -0.89
CA MET A 244 -35.99 3.10 -0.81
C MET A 244 -35.67 1.89 0.06
N MET A 245 -34.56 1.26 -0.24
CA MET A 245 -33.87 0.38 0.69
C MET A 245 -32.68 1.13 1.28
N ILE A 246 -32.31 0.78 2.49
CA ILE A 246 -31.16 1.33 3.19
C ILE A 246 -30.22 0.21 3.62
N ASN A 247 -28.96 0.53 3.87
CA ASN A 247 -28.04 -0.44 4.46
C ASN A 247 -28.10 -0.40 6.00
N GLU A 248 -27.46 -1.37 6.66
CA GLU A 248 -27.42 -1.47 8.13
C GLU A 248 -26.78 -0.24 8.78
N THR A 249 -25.76 0.31 8.15
CA THR A 249 -25.07 1.51 8.63
C THR A 249 -26.03 2.70 8.64
N ALA A 250 -26.82 2.91 7.59
CA ALA A 250 -27.85 3.96 7.57
C ALA A 250 -28.94 3.70 8.61
N ARG A 251 -29.39 2.45 8.77
CA ARG A 251 -30.35 2.09 9.80
C ARG A 251 -29.89 2.47 11.21
N LYS A 252 -28.61 2.20 11.53
CA LYS A 252 -28.01 2.54 12.82
C LYS A 252 -27.89 4.06 12.99
N LEU A 253 -27.45 4.74 11.91
CA LEU A 253 -27.22 6.19 11.91
C LEU A 253 -28.50 6.98 12.21
N PHE A 254 -29.62 6.58 11.58
CA PHE A 254 -30.94 7.19 11.78
C PHE A 254 -31.77 6.55 12.91
N ARG A 255 -31.20 5.59 13.64
CA ARG A 255 -31.84 4.88 14.76
C ARG A 255 -33.20 4.26 14.43
N ILE A 256 -33.36 3.78 13.20
CA ILE A 256 -34.60 3.20 12.71
C ILE A 256 -34.82 1.85 13.40
N LYS A 257 -35.91 1.76 14.19
CA LYS A 257 -36.29 0.52 14.90
C LYS A 257 -37.26 -0.33 14.03
N ASP A 258 -38.28 0.30 13.50
CA ASP A 258 -39.26 -0.35 12.60
C ASP A 258 -39.15 0.27 11.21
N ILE A 259 -38.94 -0.57 10.21
CA ILE A 259 -38.81 -0.15 8.82
C ILE A 259 -40.14 0.28 8.21
N ASN A 260 -41.26 -0.29 8.69
CA ASN A 260 -42.58 0.00 8.13
C ASN A 260 -43.05 1.43 8.46
N GLU A 261 -42.57 1.99 9.55
CA GLU A 261 -42.89 3.35 9.98
C GLU A 261 -41.81 4.37 9.54
N ALA A 262 -40.67 3.87 9.00
CA ALA A 262 -39.54 4.70 8.67
C ALA A 262 -39.78 5.46 7.36
N SER A 263 -39.59 6.77 7.44
CA SER A 263 -39.58 7.66 6.28
C SER A 263 -38.35 8.58 6.35
N LEU A 264 -37.68 8.68 5.24
CA LEU A 264 -36.47 9.49 5.07
C LEU A 264 -36.78 10.64 4.12
N GLN A 265 -36.50 11.87 4.54
CA GLN A 265 -36.74 13.08 3.76
C GLN A 265 -35.40 13.64 3.25
N THR A 266 -35.31 13.90 1.96
CA THR A 266 -34.13 14.50 1.34
C THR A 266 -34.25 16.03 1.29
N GLU A 267 -33.16 16.75 1.52
CA GLU A 267 -33.14 18.24 1.41
C GLU A 267 -33.22 18.73 -0.03
N SER A 268 -32.83 17.93 -1.00
CA SER A 268 -32.94 18.24 -2.42
C SER A 268 -33.75 17.16 -3.13
N ARG A 269 -34.44 17.55 -4.19
CA ARG A 269 -35.09 16.59 -5.08
C ARG A 269 -34.01 15.70 -5.68
N LEU A 270 -34.15 14.41 -5.47
CA LEU A 270 -33.42 13.42 -6.24
C LEU A 270 -33.97 13.47 -7.66
N TRP A 271 -33.13 13.36 -8.66
CA TRP A 271 -33.42 13.61 -10.10
C TRP A 271 -34.76 13.05 -10.61
N TRP A 272 -35.26 11.96 -10.07
CA TRP A 272 -36.40 11.21 -10.58
C TRP A 272 -37.75 11.55 -9.93
N SER A 273 -37.85 12.51 -9.08
CA SER A 273 -39.13 12.89 -8.46
C SER A 273 -39.98 13.76 -9.39
N VAL A 274 -40.36 13.20 -10.55
CA VAL A 274 -41.26 13.86 -11.50
C VAL A 274 -42.71 13.72 -10.99
N GLY A 275 -43.38 14.84 -10.73
CA GLY A 275 -44.83 14.87 -10.47
C GLY A 275 -45.26 15.16 -9.04
N THR A 276 -44.39 15.56 -8.13
CA THR A 276 -44.75 16.03 -6.80
C THR A 276 -44.92 17.54 -6.74
N ASP A 277 -45.73 17.98 -5.80
CA ASP A 277 -45.86 19.39 -5.42
C ASP A 277 -44.49 20.04 -5.22
N GLU A 278 -44.16 21.03 -6.05
CA GLU A 278 -42.85 21.66 -6.09
C GLU A 278 -42.46 22.35 -4.76
N SER A 279 -43.36 22.43 -3.82
CA SER A 279 -43.18 23.12 -2.54
C SER A 279 -42.65 22.21 -1.42
N LYS A 280 -42.57 20.88 -1.58
CA LYS A 280 -42.16 19.95 -0.51
C LYS A 280 -41.07 18.99 -0.97
N ASN A 281 -40.06 18.82 -0.11
CA ASN A 281 -39.07 17.77 -0.29
C ASN A 281 -39.72 16.38 -0.17
N PRO A 282 -39.44 15.46 -1.10
CA PRO A 282 -40.08 14.16 -1.09
C PRO A 282 -39.64 13.33 0.13
N ALA A 283 -40.58 12.64 0.72
CA ALA A 283 -40.36 11.63 1.74
C ALA A 283 -40.34 10.24 1.13
N TYR A 284 -39.30 9.48 1.40
CA TYR A 284 -39.14 8.12 0.89
C TYR A 284 -39.43 7.10 1.98
N GLN A 285 -40.33 6.17 1.71
CA GLN A 285 -40.62 5.07 2.60
C GLN A 285 -39.55 3.99 2.54
N VAL A 286 -39.04 3.59 3.68
CA VAL A 286 -38.07 2.48 3.75
C VAL A 286 -38.83 1.18 3.61
N VAL A 287 -38.50 0.36 2.60
CA VAL A 287 -39.14 -0.93 2.33
C VAL A 287 -38.27 -2.14 2.66
N GLY A 288 -36.97 -1.93 2.78
CA GLY A 288 -36.04 -3.01 3.12
C GLY A 288 -34.72 -2.50 3.65
N VAL A 289 -34.01 -3.38 4.34
CA VAL A 289 -32.64 -3.18 4.82
C VAL A 289 -31.76 -4.25 4.18
N ILE A 290 -30.69 -3.81 3.54
CA ILE A 290 -29.68 -4.68 2.95
C ILE A 290 -28.50 -4.85 3.90
N GLU A 291 -27.76 -5.94 3.77
CA GLU A 291 -26.48 -6.12 4.44
C GLU A 291 -25.50 -5.02 4.00
N ASP A 292 -24.65 -4.57 4.93
CA ASP A 292 -23.57 -3.63 4.58
C ASP A 292 -22.62 -4.28 3.57
N PHE A 293 -22.17 -3.50 2.60
CA PHE A 293 -21.16 -3.89 1.65
C PHE A 293 -20.13 -2.76 1.46
N ARG A 294 -18.98 -3.09 0.95
CA ARG A 294 -17.87 -2.16 0.79
C ARG A 294 -18.07 -1.23 -0.39
N THR A 295 -18.29 0.04 -0.14
CA THR A 295 -18.52 1.06 -1.16
C THR A 295 -17.26 1.80 -1.58
N GLY A 296 -16.12 1.54 -0.92
CA GLY A 296 -14.87 2.24 -1.17
C GLY A 296 -13.67 1.52 -0.59
N HIS A 297 -12.59 2.25 -0.45
CA HIS A 297 -11.35 1.74 0.13
C HIS A 297 -11.54 1.25 1.57
N LEU A 298 -10.94 0.12 1.92
CA LEU A 298 -11.09 -0.52 3.24
C LEU A 298 -10.53 0.28 4.43
N SER A 299 -9.79 1.35 4.19
CA SER A 299 -9.43 2.31 5.25
C SER A 299 -10.63 3.14 5.70
N MET A 300 -11.65 3.32 4.82
CA MET A 300 -12.87 4.03 5.14
C MET A 300 -13.88 3.07 5.78
N GLY A 301 -14.73 3.58 6.66
CA GLY A 301 -15.87 2.84 7.18
C GLY A 301 -16.92 2.62 6.10
N ASP A 302 -17.89 1.77 6.39
CA ASP A 302 -19.01 1.57 5.49
C ASP A 302 -19.85 2.85 5.39
N ALA A 303 -20.10 3.32 4.17
CA ALA A 303 -20.91 4.49 3.95
C ALA A 303 -22.39 4.21 4.29
N SER A 304 -23.10 5.21 4.84
CA SER A 304 -24.55 5.17 4.91
C SER A 304 -25.13 5.27 3.51
N LEU A 305 -25.93 4.29 3.12
CA LEU A 305 -26.39 4.12 1.75
C LEU A 305 -27.91 4.00 1.67
N ALA A 306 -28.49 4.71 0.72
CA ALA A 306 -29.85 4.51 0.25
C ALA A 306 -29.84 3.96 -1.18
N ILE A 307 -30.67 2.98 -1.44
CA ILE A 307 -30.88 2.41 -2.76
C ILE A 307 -32.30 2.77 -3.20
N LEU A 308 -32.39 3.44 -4.33
CA LEU A 308 -33.63 3.83 -4.98
C LEU A 308 -33.89 2.95 -6.19
N TYR A 309 -35.16 2.72 -6.45
CA TYR A 309 -35.59 1.98 -7.61
C TYR A 309 -35.42 2.81 -8.88
N ASP A 310 -34.75 2.22 -9.85
CA ASP A 310 -34.73 2.66 -11.25
C ASP A 310 -35.19 1.52 -12.15
N GLU A 311 -36.03 1.79 -13.12
CA GLU A 311 -36.48 0.80 -14.11
C GLU A 311 -35.28 0.24 -14.93
N GLY A 312 -34.12 0.85 -14.83
CA GLY A 312 -32.89 0.39 -15.50
C GLY A 312 -32.91 0.63 -17.01
N GLU A 313 -33.62 1.64 -17.42
CA GLU A 313 -33.72 2.04 -18.84
C GLU A 313 -32.95 3.35 -19.12
N ASN A 314 -32.08 3.76 -18.20
CA ASN A 314 -31.25 4.95 -18.41
C ASN A 314 -29.98 4.60 -19.22
N PRO A 315 -29.98 4.85 -20.54
CA PRO A 315 -28.88 4.43 -21.41
C PRO A 315 -27.63 5.30 -21.26
N THR A 316 -27.70 6.37 -20.47
CA THR A 316 -26.55 7.26 -20.20
C THR A 316 -25.68 6.72 -19.07
N GLU A 317 -26.20 5.79 -18.29
CA GLU A 317 -25.41 5.02 -17.34
C GLU A 317 -24.66 3.89 -18.02
N PRO A 318 -23.54 3.43 -17.45
CA PRO A 318 -22.81 2.29 -17.98
C PRO A 318 -23.70 1.05 -18.06
N LEU A 319 -23.62 0.32 -19.17
CA LEU A 319 -24.20 -1.01 -19.27
C LEU A 319 -23.31 -1.97 -18.50
N MET A 320 -23.88 -2.65 -17.52
CA MET A 320 -23.22 -3.67 -16.73
C MET A 320 -23.76 -5.05 -17.06
N ALA A 321 -22.86 -6.01 -17.23
CA ALA A 321 -23.27 -7.38 -17.56
C ALA A 321 -22.40 -8.42 -16.86
N LYS A 322 -23.05 -9.42 -16.26
CA LYS A 322 -22.38 -10.58 -15.66
C LYS A 322 -22.15 -11.64 -16.72
N ILE A 323 -20.90 -11.89 -17.02
CA ILE A 323 -20.48 -12.82 -18.06
C ILE A 323 -20.46 -14.25 -17.51
N ALA A 324 -20.90 -15.23 -18.32
CA ALA A 324 -20.78 -16.64 -18.02
C ALA A 324 -19.31 -17.07 -17.91
N GLU A 325 -19.03 -18.05 -17.05
CA GLU A 325 -17.66 -18.49 -16.81
C GLU A 325 -16.96 -18.96 -18.10
N GLY A 326 -15.71 -18.50 -18.27
CA GLY A 326 -14.89 -18.82 -19.42
C GLY A 326 -15.22 -18.10 -20.72
N LYS A 327 -16.26 -17.26 -20.75
CA LYS A 327 -16.79 -16.59 -21.95
C LYS A 327 -16.34 -15.12 -22.12
N ARG A 328 -15.35 -14.66 -21.37
CA ARG A 328 -14.92 -13.23 -21.39
C ARG A 328 -14.57 -12.71 -22.78
N LYS A 329 -13.76 -13.46 -23.54
CA LYS A 329 -13.33 -13.01 -24.87
C LYS A 329 -14.48 -12.89 -25.85
N GLU A 330 -15.39 -13.88 -25.85
CA GLU A 330 -16.56 -13.91 -26.70
C GLU A 330 -17.52 -12.77 -26.32
N ALA A 331 -17.72 -12.51 -25.03
CA ALA A 331 -18.54 -11.43 -24.53
C ALA A 331 -18.01 -10.04 -24.88
N ILE A 332 -16.71 -9.80 -24.76
CA ILE A 332 -16.09 -8.53 -25.17
C ILE A 332 -16.27 -8.32 -26.67
N GLN A 333 -16.04 -9.35 -27.48
CA GLN A 333 -16.21 -9.26 -28.93
C GLN A 333 -17.66 -8.94 -29.30
N PHE A 334 -18.63 -9.62 -28.69
CA PHE A 334 -20.05 -9.35 -28.91
C PHE A 334 -20.43 -7.92 -28.54
N LEU A 335 -20.00 -7.42 -27.37
CA LEU A 335 -20.27 -6.05 -26.93
C LEU A 335 -19.64 -5.00 -27.86
N LYS A 336 -18.44 -5.27 -28.36
CA LYS A 336 -17.76 -4.40 -29.32
C LYS A 336 -18.51 -4.35 -30.66
N GLU A 337 -18.99 -5.48 -31.16
CA GLU A 337 -19.78 -5.57 -32.37
C GLU A 337 -21.13 -4.86 -32.19
N LEU A 338 -21.79 -5.07 -31.05
CA LEU A 338 -23.03 -4.39 -30.71
C LEU A 338 -22.83 -2.87 -30.58
N HIS A 339 -21.73 -2.43 -29.95
CA HIS A 339 -21.39 -1.01 -29.87
C HIS A 339 -21.23 -0.41 -31.28
N ASN A 340 -20.46 -1.04 -32.15
CA ASN A 340 -20.24 -0.55 -33.52
C ASN A 340 -21.54 -0.51 -34.35
N GLU A 341 -22.45 -1.46 -34.14
CA GLU A 341 -23.75 -1.49 -34.81
C GLU A 341 -24.67 -0.34 -34.36
N VAL A 342 -24.69 -0.06 -33.05
CA VAL A 342 -25.61 0.93 -32.46
C VAL A 342 -25.05 2.35 -32.50
N MET A 343 -23.74 2.50 -32.29
CA MET A 343 -23.09 3.79 -32.14
C MET A 343 -22.25 4.18 -33.36
N GLY A 344 -21.97 3.22 -34.27
CA GLY A 344 -21.02 3.41 -35.36
C GLY A 344 -19.58 3.07 -34.94
N GLU A 345 -18.65 3.16 -35.90
CA GLU A 345 -17.24 2.89 -35.64
C GLU A 345 -16.66 3.96 -34.68
N GLY A 346 -16.15 3.51 -33.54
CA GLY A 346 -15.59 4.34 -32.50
C GLY A 346 -14.82 3.53 -31.45
N GLU A 347 -14.24 4.22 -30.46
CA GLU A 347 -13.61 3.55 -29.33
C GLU A 347 -14.66 2.89 -28.44
N PHE A 348 -14.51 1.58 -28.27
CA PHE A 348 -15.29 0.81 -27.29
C PHE A 348 -14.51 0.73 -25.97
N ASN A 349 -14.95 1.53 -25.00
CA ASN A 349 -14.36 1.55 -23.66
C ASN A 349 -15.12 0.62 -22.72
N TYR A 350 -14.39 -0.24 -22.06
CA TYR A 350 -14.93 -1.15 -21.06
C TYR A 350 -13.95 -1.35 -19.90
N SER A 351 -14.46 -1.74 -18.76
CA SER A 351 -13.69 -2.14 -17.58
C SER A 351 -14.35 -3.35 -16.92
N PHE A 352 -13.59 -4.10 -16.15
CA PHE A 352 -14.16 -5.09 -15.24
C PHE A 352 -14.29 -4.50 -13.84
N VAL A 353 -15.41 -4.77 -13.17
CA VAL A 353 -15.64 -4.28 -11.82
C VAL A 353 -14.55 -4.76 -10.85
N GLU A 354 -14.09 -5.99 -11.01
CA GLU A 354 -12.97 -6.53 -10.22
C GLU A 354 -11.67 -5.76 -10.42
N ASP A 355 -11.38 -5.28 -11.64
CA ASP A 355 -10.19 -4.47 -11.92
C ASP A 355 -10.33 -3.05 -11.32
N GLU A 356 -11.56 -2.51 -11.31
CA GLU A 356 -11.84 -1.22 -10.67
C GLU A 356 -11.68 -1.31 -9.15
N VAL A 357 -12.16 -2.39 -8.53
CA VAL A 357 -11.91 -2.67 -7.11
C VAL A 357 -10.41 -2.78 -6.83
N GLU A 358 -9.66 -3.47 -7.70
CA GLU A 358 -8.23 -3.61 -7.52
C GLU A 358 -7.48 -2.28 -7.63
N LYS A 359 -7.92 -1.37 -8.48
CA LYS A 359 -7.36 -0.01 -8.63
C LYS A 359 -7.50 0.84 -7.37
N LEU A 360 -8.51 0.60 -6.53
CA LEU A 360 -8.65 1.29 -5.23
C LEU A 360 -7.41 1.11 -4.35
N TYR A 361 -6.70 0.01 -4.52
CA TYR A 361 -5.54 -0.36 -3.71
C TYR A 361 -4.20 -0.10 -4.39
N ASP A 362 -4.16 0.62 -5.52
CA ASP A 362 -2.91 0.87 -6.25
C ASP A 362 -1.92 1.71 -5.42
N ASP A 363 -2.41 2.66 -4.62
CA ASP A 363 -1.54 3.43 -3.72
C ASP A 363 -1.00 2.57 -2.57
N ASP A 364 -1.78 1.61 -2.06
CA ASP A 364 -1.30 0.65 -1.05
C ASP A 364 -0.28 -0.33 -1.64
N LYS A 365 -0.48 -0.78 -2.88
CA LYS A 365 0.51 -1.58 -3.61
C LYS A 365 1.82 -0.82 -3.75
N ARG A 366 1.77 0.45 -4.19
CA ARG A 366 2.95 1.31 -4.31
C ARG A 366 3.65 1.49 -2.97
N THR A 367 2.90 1.82 -1.93
CA THR A 367 3.41 1.98 -0.55
C THR A 367 4.08 0.69 -0.08
N THR A 368 3.45 -0.46 -0.29
CA THR A 368 3.99 -1.77 0.06
C THR A 368 5.31 -2.05 -0.68
N HIS A 369 5.37 -1.78 -1.98
CA HIS A 369 6.60 -1.93 -2.76
C HIS A 369 7.74 -1.04 -2.25
N ILE A 370 7.44 0.21 -1.87
CA ILE A 370 8.41 1.13 -1.28
C ILE A 370 9.00 0.53 0.00
N TYR A 371 8.17 0.09 0.93
CA TYR A 371 8.65 -0.49 2.19
C TYR A 371 9.45 -1.78 1.98
N VAL A 372 9.03 -2.65 1.08
CA VAL A 372 9.77 -3.88 0.74
C VAL A 372 11.15 -3.55 0.15
N THR A 373 11.22 -2.54 -0.73
CA THR A 373 12.49 -2.08 -1.32
C THR A 373 13.43 -1.52 -0.26
N PHE A 374 12.92 -0.63 0.63
CA PHE A 374 13.73 -0.08 1.72
C PHE A 374 14.18 -1.15 2.72
N ALA A 375 13.33 -2.15 3.01
CA ALA A 375 13.73 -3.29 3.82
C ALA A 375 14.85 -4.10 3.15
N GLY A 376 14.79 -4.33 1.84
CA GLY A 376 15.86 -4.95 1.07
C GLY A 376 17.17 -4.17 1.13
N LEU A 377 17.13 -2.86 0.94
CA LEU A 377 18.29 -1.99 1.07
C LEU A 377 18.88 -2.01 2.50
N ALA A 378 18.01 -1.96 3.52
CA ALA A 378 18.45 -2.04 4.92
C ALA A 378 19.14 -3.38 5.23
N ILE A 379 18.66 -4.49 4.67
CA ILE A 379 19.30 -5.80 4.77
C ILE A 379 20.69 -5.76 4.14
N CYS A 380 20.82 -5.23 2.93
CA CYS A 380 22.11 -5.11 2.25
C CYS A 380 23.11 -4.27 3.08
N VAL A 381 22.70 -3.10 3.55
CA VAL A 381 23.54 -2.23 4.39
C VAL A 381 23.91 -2.92 5.70
N SER A 382 22.95 -3.65 6.31
CA SER A 382 23.19 -4.42 7.53
C SER A 382 24.21 -5.53 7.32
N CYS A 383 24.12 -6.28 6.23
CA CYS A 383 25.10 -7.28 5.86
C CYS A 383 26.51 -6.68 5.68
N LEU A 384 26.64 -5.56 4.97
CA LEU A 384 27.92 -4.88 4.74
C LEU A 384 28.51 -4.36 6.04
N GLY A 385 27.70 -3.72 6.90
CA GLY A 385 28.15 -3.21 8.20
C GLY A 385 28.61 -4.33 9.14
N LEU A 386 27.81 -5.41 9.25
CA LEU A 386 28.17 -6.59 10.02
C LEU A 386 29.41 -7.28 9.48
N PHE A 387 29.53 -7.37 8.14
CA PHE A 387 30.70 -7.91 7.47
C PHE A 387 31.96 -7.13 7.82
N GLY A 388 31.94 -5.81 7.68
CA GLY A 388 33.09 -4.96 7.96
C GLY A 388 33.54 -5.01 9.41
N LEU A 389 32.59 -4.90 10.34
CA LEU A 389 32.87 -4.90 11.78
C LEU A 389 33.32 -6.27 12.29
N SER A 390 32.69 -7.35 11.83
CA SER A 390 33.07 -8.69 12.23
C SER A 390 34.46 -9.09 11.69
N LEU A 391 34.78 -8.68 10.44
CA LEU A 391 36.12 -8.88 9.88
C LEU A 391 37.19 -8.18 10.72
N TYR A 392 36.93 -6.96 11.15
CA TYR A 392 37.84 -6.20 12.00
C TYR A 392 38.00 -6.83 13.40
N ASP A 393 36.88 -7.21 14.04
CA ASP A 393 36.87 -7.89 15.36
C ASP A 393 37.62 -9.23 15.32
N ILE A 394 37.45 -9.99 14.25
CA ILE A 394 38.13 -11.28 14.05
C ILE A 394 39.66 -11.06 13.91
N ARG A 395 40.04 -10.06 13.10
CA ARG A 395 41.50 -9.73 12.90
C ARG A 395 42.16 -9.32 14.21
N GLN A 396 41.52 -8.52 15.03
CA GLN A 396 42.04 -8.14 16.36
C GLN A 396 42.23 -9.35 17.31
N ARG A 397 41.44 -10.40 17.14
CA ARG A 397 41.46 -11.60 17.99
C ARG A 397 42.23 -12.76 17.39
N TYR A 398 42.98 -12.58 16.28
CA TYR A 398 43.68 -13.67 15.63
C TYR A 398 44.66 -14.39 16.59
N ARG A 399 45.37 -13.66 17.43
CA ARG A 399 46.27 -14.23 18.43
C ARG A 399 45.53 -15.05 19.48
N GLU A 400 44.44 -14.55 20.01
CA GLU A 400 43.59 -15.25 20.97
C GLU A 400 43.02 -16.56 20.34
N ILE A 401 42.56 -16.47 19.10
CA ILE A 401 42.04 -17.61 18.35
C ILE A 401 43.17 -18.65 18.11
N ALA A 402 44.36 -18.22 17.72
CA ALA A 402 45.50 -19.08 17.49
C ALA A 402 45.93 -19.82 18.78
N LEU A 403 46.06 -19.10 19.89
CA LEU A 403 46.39 -19.67 21.19
C LEU A 403 45.37 -20.72 21.67
N ARG A 404 44.07 -20.42 21.52
CA ARG A 404 42.99 -21.38 21.90
C ARG A 404 43.02 -22.62 20.98
N LYS A 405 43.34 -22.44 19.71
CA LYS A 405 43.44 -23.54 18.74
C LYS A 405 44.61 -24.46 19.05
N VAL A 406 45.76 -23.87 19.43
CA VAL A 406 46.92 -24.66 19.89
C VAL A 406 46.60 -25.43 21.18
N ASN A 407 45.80 -24.82 22.08
CA ASN A 407 45.31 -25.48 23.29
C ASN A 407 44.14 -26.45 23.07
N GLY A 408 43.85 -26.86 21.82
CA GLY A 408 42.87 -27.88 21.52
C GLY A 408 41.42 -27.43 21.36
N ALA A 409 41.14 -26.11 21.27
CA ALA A 409 39.78 -25.62 21.08
C ALA A 409 39.26 -26.01 19.70
N THR A 410 38.04 -26.54 19.64
CA THR A 410 37.38 -26.93 18.40
C THR A 410 36.89 -25.70 17.63
N GLY A 411 36.77 -25.81 16.30
CA GLY A 411 36.24 -24.75 15.45
C GLY A 411 34.84 -24.27 15.86
N LYS A 412 33.99 -25.17 16.40
CA LYS A 412 32.66 -24.82 16.92
C LYS A 412 32.72 -23.93 18.16
N GLN A 413 33.65 -24.20 19.09
CA GLN A 413 33.83 -23.38 20.29
C GLN A 413 34.30 -21.95 19.95
N ILE A 414 35.22 -21.84 18.98
CA ILE A 414 35.70 -20.54 18.50
C ILE A 414 34.57 -19.79 17.78
N ALA A 415 33.80 -20.47 16.95
CA ALA A 415 32.65 -19.90 16.27
C ALA A 415 31.60 -19.37 17.26
N LEU A 416 31.23 -20.15 18.24
CA LEU A 416 30.26 -19.77 19.27
C LEU A 416 30.72 -18.54 20.08
N LEU A 417 32.02 -18.49 20.42
CA LEU A 417 32.61 -17.36 21.12
C LEU A 417 32.48 -16.04 20.33
N LEU A 418 32.74 -16.11 19.02
CA LEU A 418 32.68 -14.94 18.14
C LEU A 418 31.22 -14.50 17.88
N VAL A 419 30.31 -15.43 17.67
CA VAL A 419 28.90 -15.16 17.35
C VAL A 419 28.12 -14.67 18.56
N ARG A 420 28.42 -15.17 19.77
CA ARG A 420 27.68 -14.88 20.99
C ARG A 420 27.48 -13.38 21.26
N LYS A 421 28.52 -12.56 21.03
CA LYS A 421 28.46 -11.10 21.20
C LYS A 421 27.40 -10.47 20.29
N TYR A 422 27.34 -10.90 19.03
CA TYR A 422 26.41 -10.36 18.03
C TYR A 422 24.97 -10.78 18.33
N LEU A 423 24.77 -12.00 18.86
CA LEU A 423 23.45 -12.48 19.31
C LEU A 423 22.90 -11.67 20.47
N TYR A 424 23.76 -11.26 21.43
CA TYR A 424 23.32 -10.39 22.52
C TYR A 424 22.89 -9.01 22.02
N ILE A 425 23.68 -8.41 21.10
CA ILE A 425 23.34 -7.12 20.51
C ILE A 425 22.05 -7.21 19.71
N LEU A 426 21.86 -8.29 18.93
CA LEU A 426 20.65 -8.56 18.19
C LEU A 426 19.44 -8.70 19.11
N GLY A 427 19.54 -9.47 20.19
CA GLY A 427 18.47 -9.64 21.17
C GLY A 427 18.08 -8.32 21.85
N ALA A 428 19.07 -7.51 22.25
CA ALA A 428 18.84 -6.19 22.82
C ALA A 428 18.18 -5.23 21.81
N ALA A 429 18.62 -5.22 20.53
CA ALA A 429 18.05 -4.42 19.46
C ALA A 429 16.58 -4.83 19.19
N PHE A 430 16.30 -6.11 19.20
CA PHE A 430 14.95 -6.66 19.05
C PHE A 430 14.02 -6.19 20.18
N ALA A 431 14.48 -6.23 21.43
CA ALA A 431 13.68 -5.79 22.57
C ALA A 431 13.29 -4.30 22.51
N VAL A 432 14.14 -3.46 21.92
CA VAL A 432 13.86 -2.03 21.72
C VAL A 432 13.01 -1.79 20.45
N ALA A 433 13.26 -2.54 19.39
CA ALA A 433 12.58 -2.34 18.12
C ALA A 433 11.10 -2.80 18.15
N ILE A 434 10.74 -3.83 18.92
CA ILE A 434 9.35 -4.29 19.03
C ILE A 434 8.39 -3.17 19.44
N PRO A 435 8.58 -2.49 20.61
CA PRO A 435 7.64 -1.45 21.02
C PRO A 435 7.63 -0.25 20.05
N LEU A 436 8.78 0.08 19.46
CA LEU A 436 8.87 1.15 18.47
C LEU A 436 8.03 0.84 17.23
N VAL A 437 8.19 -0.35 16.66
CA VAL A 437 7.46 -0.78 15.45
C VAL A 437 5.97 -0.95 15.75
N TYR A 438 5.62 -1.51 16.90
CA TYR A 438 4.24 -1.64 17.33
C TYR A 438 3.55 -0.28 17.40
N TYR A 439 4.21 0.73 17.98
CA TYR A 439 3.71 2.10 18.05
C TYR A 439 3.50 2.69 16.65
N ILE A 440 4.48 2.58 15.75
CA ILE A 440 4.41 3.09 14.38
C ILE A 440 3.25 2.46 13.62
N ILE A 441 3.13 1.13 13.65
CA ILE A 441 2.06 0.42 12.94
C ILE A 441 0.69 0.77 13.52
N ASN A 442 0.57 0.82 14.85
CA ASN A 442 -0.70 1.13 15.51
C ASN A 442 -1.15 2.57 15.22
N ASP A 443 -0.23 3.54 15.21
CA ASP A 443 -0.53 4.93 14.87
C ASP A 443 -0.94 5.06 13.40
N TYR A 444 -0.25 4.39 12.48
CA TYR A 444 -0.60 4.37 11.06
C TYR A 444 -1.99 3.77 10.80
N THR A 445 -2.33 2.71 11.51
CA THR A 445 -3.59 1.96 11.27
C THR A 445 -4.75 2.42 12.13
N LYS A 446 -4.59 3.45 12.98
CA LYS A 446 -5.63 3.85 13.94
C LYS A 446 -6.98 4.15 13.29
N ASP A 447 -6.95 4.78 12.11
CA ASP A 447 -8.12 5.24 11.37
C ASP A 447 -8.64 4.21 10.34
N PHE A 448 -7.97 3.06 10.20
CA PHE A 448 -8.42 2.02 9.27
C PHE A 448 -9.61 1.25 9.83
N ALA A 449 -10.65 1.09 9.04
CA ALA A 449 -11.83 0.27 9.40
C ALA A 449 -11.49 -1.23 9.47
N VAL A 450 -10.66 -1.71 8.54
CA VAL A 450 -10.17 -3.10 8.51
C VAL A 450 -8.66 -3.13 8.69
N LYS A 451 -8.21 -3.74 9.78
CA LYS A 451 -6.80 -3.86 10.14
C LYS A 451 -6.34 -5.31 10.06
N ALA A 452 -5.19 -5.53 9.43
CA ALA A 452 -4.52 -6.80 9.58
C ALA A 452 -4.11 -6.98 11.06
N PRO A 453 -4.34 -8.15 11.68
CA PRO A 453 -4.02 -8.36 13.08
C PRO A 453 -2.51 -8.26 13.30
N ILE A 454 -2.10 -7.34 14.19
CA ILE A 454 -0.71 -7.18 14.62
C ILE A 454 -0.42 -8.28 15.66
N GLY A 455 -0.18 -9.49 15.18
CA GLY A 455 0.12 -10.63 16.04
C GLY A 455 1.63 -10.81 16.28
N ALA A 456 2.00 -11.56 17.32
CA ALA A 456 3.39 -11.92 17.62
C ALA A 456 4.11 -12.59 16.42
N GLY A 457 3.36 -13.26 15.53
CA GLY A 457 3.91 -13.95 14.37
C GLY A 457 4.73 -13.07 13.43
N ILE A 458 4.33 -11.82 13.20
CA ILE A 458 5.08 -10.89 12.32
C ILE A 458 6.45 -10.56 12.94
N PHE A 459 6.49 -10.29 14.23
CA PHE A 459 7.73 -10.02 14.97
C PHE A 459 8.65 -11.24 15.00
N VAL A 460 8.10 -12.41 15.23
CA VAL A 460 8.87 -13.68 15.22
C VAL A 460 9.44 -13.94 13.83
N THR A 461 8.65 -13.77 12.78
CA THR A 461 9.11 -13.94 11.39
C THR A 461 10.23 -12.94 11.06
N GLY A 462 10.05 -11.67 11.41
CA GLY A 462 11.08 -10.64 11.24
C GLY A 462 12.36 -10.95 12.03
N PHE A 463 12.24 -11.46 13.26
CA PHE A 463 13.39 -11.89 14.07
C PHE A 463 14.14 -13.06 13.43
N ILE A 464 13.43 -14.10 13.03
CA ILE A 464 14.02 -15.28 12.37
C ILE A 464 14.74 -14.86 11.09
N LEU A 465 14.12 -14.01 10.27
CA LEU A 465 14.72 -13.52 9.03
C LEU A 465 16.02 -12.73 9.31
N THR A 466 15.98 -11.77 10.26
CA THR A 466 17.15 -10.99 10.65
C THR A 466 18.24 -11.87 11.25
N LEU A 467 17.87 -12.84 12.06
CA LEU A 467 18.78 -13.82 12.66
C LEU A 467 19.47 -14.66 11.59
N LEU A 468 18.73 -15.21 10.63
CA LEU A 468 19.28 -16.03 9.53
C LEU A 468 20.25 -15.23 8.65
N ILE A 469 19.90 -14.00 8.30
CA ILE A 469 20.77 -13.09 7.52
C ILE A 469 22.06 -12.80 8.29
N SER A 470 21.94 -12.45 9.58
CA SER A 470 23.09 -12.14 10.44
C SER A 470 24.00 -13.35 10.66
N LEU A 471 23.41 -14.52 10.93
CA LEU A 471 24.16 -15.76 11.09
C LEU A 471 24.83 -16.19 9.77
N GLY A 472 24.15 -16.06 8.64
CA GLY A 472 24.72 -16.36 7.31
C GLY A 472 25.96 -15.52 7.04
N THR A 473 25.88 -14.20 7.28
CA THR A 473 27.02 -13.27 7.12
C THR A 473 28.19 -13.60 8.07
N LEU A 474 27.90 -13.85 9.34
CA LEU A 474 28.91 -14.17 10.36
C LEU A 474 29.54 -15.53 10.14
N LEU A 475 28.77 -16.56 9.88
CA LEU A 475 29.28 -17.93 9.72
C LEU A 475 30.24 -18.06 8.56
N TRP A 476 29.99 -17.32 7.47
CA TRP A 476 30.92 -17.30 6.33
C TRP A 476 32.29 -16.74 6.72
N GLN A 477 32.34 -15.67 7.50
CA GLN A 477 33.60 -15.07 7.97
C GLN A 477 34.27 -15.90 9.04
N VAL A 478 33.52 -16.43 9.99
CA VAL A 478 34.03 -17.30 11.07
C VAL A 478 34.64 -18.56 10.50
N ARG A 479 34.01 -19.19 9.48
CA ARG A 479 34.60 -20.34 8.77
C ARG A 479 35.97 -20.01 8.16
N LYS A 480 36.10 -18.79 7.59
CA LYS A 480 37.39 -18.32 7.06
C LYS A 480 38.41 -18.11 8.16
N ALA A 481 38.02 -17.53 9.29
CA ALA A 481 38.90 -17.31 10.46
C ALA A 481 39.36 -18.64 11.12
N VAL A 482 38.46 -19.61 11.25
CA VAL A 482 38.77 -20.92 11.83
C VAL A 482 39.74 -21.73 10.95
N ARG A 483 39.76 -21.52 9.63
CA ARG A 483 40.68 -22.21 8.71
C ARG A 483 42.09 -21.64 8.68
N ILE A 484 42.35 -20.51 9.36
CA ILE A 484 43.70 -19.87 9.39
C ILE A 484 44.68 -20.80 10.15
N ASN A 485 45.88 -20.97 9.58
CA ASN A 485 46.96 -21.76 10.20
C ASN A 485 47.58 -20.97 11.35
N PRO A 486 47.53 -21.48 12.63
CA PRO A 486 48.09 -20.80 13.78
C PRO A 486 49.62 -20.51 13.66
N ALA A 487 50.35 -21.41 13.00
CA ALA A 487 51.79 -21.28 12.84
C ALA A 487 52.23 -20.05 12.03
N LEU A 488 51.39 -19.64 11.02
CA LEU A 488 51.67 -18.44 10.21
C LEU A 488 51.47 -17.14 10.99
N ILE A 489 50.58 -17.12 11.96
CA ILE A 489 50.29 -15.93 12.78
C ILE A 489 51.41 -15.75 13.83
N MET A 490 51.97 -16.81 14.37
CA MET A 490 53.01 -16.77 15.39
C MET A 490 54.42 -16.52 14.79
N LYS A 491 54.61 -16.77 13.49
CA LYS A 491 55.92 -16.57 12.80
C LYS A 491 56.13 -15.15 12.31
N ASN A 492 55.09 -14.34 12.15
CA ASN A 492 55.15 -12.96 11.63
C ASN A 492 55.31 -11.89 12.76
N GLU A 493 55.74 -12.28 13.93
CA GLU A 493 56.36 -11.45 14.98
C GLU A 493 57.86 -11.80 15.07
#